data_472919d1c298b26cd18f81029bdffb6f
#
_entry.id   472919d1c298b26cd18f81029bdffb6f
#
_cell.length_a   1.000
_cell.length_b   1.000
_cell.length_c   1.000
_cell.angle_alpha   90.00
_cell.angle_beta   90.00
_cell.angle_gamma   90.00
#
_symmetry.space_group_name_H-M   'P 1'
#
loop_
_entity.id
_entity.type
_entity.pdbx_description
1 polymer ?
#
loop_
_entity_poly.entity_id
_entity_poly.type
_entity_poly.pdbx_seq_one_letter_code
_entity_poly.pdbx_strand_id
1 'polypeptide(L)'
;MTMPKVLHIGPCDSPGGMANVMKILAEHPPEGWEAELLASHVVGSPWAKWRAYRKARSTLIRTLNDPQQRPDVVHLHTAADWSWWRKRRFALLAHAAGCKIVVHIHSGKFDQWLGDSNSKRSISFRTF
;
A
#
# COMPACT_ATOMS: atom_id res chain seq x y z
N MET A 1 7.08 -13.38 -22.42
CA MET A 1 6.46 -13.47 -21.06
C MET A 1 7.08 -12.43 -20.16
N THR A 2 6.27 -11.64 -19.51
CA THR A 2 6.74 -10.69 -18.53
C THR A 2 6.87 -11.37 -17.16
N MET A 3 7.89 -11.00 -16.39
CA MET A 3 8.04 -11.47 -15.02
C MET A 3 6.87 -10.95 -14.17
N PRO A 4 6.34 -11.75 -13.24
CA PRO A 4 5.38 -11.24 -12.28
C PRO A 4 5.99 -10.13 -11.42
N LYS A 5 5.16 -9.17 -11.05
CA LYS A 5 5.59 -7.94 -10.39
C LYS A 5 4.81 -7.72 -9.12
N VAL A 6 5.50 -7.30 -8.06
CA VAL A 6 4.89 -6.81 -6.83
C VAL A 6 5.17 -5.32 -6.68
N LEU A 7 4.12 -4.55 -6.39
CA LEU A 7 4.22 -3.13 -6.09
C LEU A 7 3.99 -2.93 -4.59
N HIS A 8 5.01 -2.41 -3.91
CA HIS A 8 4.93 -2.04 -2.50
C HIS A 8 4.48 -0.60 -2.38
N ILE A 9 3.38 -0.36 -1.68
CA ILE A 9 2.85 0.99 -1.44
C ILE A 9 2.94 1.31 0.06
N GLY A 10 3.57 2.43 0.39
CA GLY A 10 3.70 2.87 1.77
C GLY A 10 4.64 4.05 1.90
N PRO A 11 5.05 4.40 3.13
CA PRO A 11 5.88 5.58 3.38
C PRO A 11 7.38 5.31 3.13
N CYS A 12 7.72 4.79 1.95
CA CYS A 12 9.10 4.38 1.65
C CYS A 12 10.09 5.55 1.57
N ASP A 13 9.61 6.77 1.37
CA ASP A 13 10.45 7.98 1.33
C ASP A 13 10.54 8.67 2.69
N SER A 14 9.88 8.13 3.71
CA SER A 14 9.90 8.67 5.07
C SER A 14 10.86 7.89 5.94
N PRO A 15 11.48 8.51 6.97
CA PRO A 15 12.30 7.74 7.90
C PRO A 15 11.45 6.82 8.77
N GLY A 16 12.01 5.69 9.19
CA GLY A 16 11.37 4.77 10.11
C GLY A 16 11.45 3.32 9.70
N GLY A 17 10.96 2.46 10.57
CA GLY A 17 11.05 1.00 10.40
C GLY A 17 10.25 0.48 9.22
N MET A 18 9.08 1.04 8.96
CA MET A 18 8.23 0.63 7.84
C MET A 18 8.94 0.86 6.49
N ALA A 19 9.56 2.04 6.33
CA ALA A 19 10.30 2.36 5.11
C ALA A 19 11.50 1.42 4.93
N ASN A 20 12.20 1.07 6.00
CA ASN A 20 13.31 0.14 5.94
C ASN A 20 12.86 -1.25 5.51
N VAL A 21 11.77 -1.75 6.07
CA VAL A 21 11.20 -3.05 5.68
C VAL A 21 10.81 -3.04 4.20
N MET A 22 10.15 -1.99 3.74
CA MET A 22 9.75 -1.86 2.33
C MET A 22 10.96 -1.91 1.40
N LYS A 23 12.02 -1.18 1.72
CA LYS A 23 13.24 -1.15 0.92
C LYS A 23 13.90 -2.53 0.86
N ILE A 24 14.00 -3.22 1.99
CA ILE A 24 14.57 -4.56 2.05
C ILE A 24 13.76 -5.52 1.19
N LEU A 25 12.45 -5.50 1.30
CA LEU A 25 11.58 -6.38 0.51
C LEU A 25 11.68 -6.09 -0.99
N ALA A 26 11.80 -4.82 -1.36
CA ALA A 26 11.93 -4.43 -2.77
C ALA A 26 13.29 -4.80 -3.36
N GLU A 27 14.37 -4.76 -2.55
CA GLU A 27 15.71 -5.14 -2.98
C GLU A 27 15.90 -6.66 -3.07
N HIS A 28 15.05 -7.43 -2.40
CA HIS A 28 15.15 -8.90 -2.32
C HIS A 28 13.83 -9.57 -2.72
N PRO A 29 13.35 -9.36 -3.95
CA PRO A 29 12.13 -10.02 -4.38
C PRO A 29 12.33 -11.54 -4.48
N PRO A 30 11.26 -12.32 -4.44
CA PRO A 30 11.36 -13.75 -4.72
C PRO A 30 11.98 -14.02 -6.09
N GLU A 31 12.64 -15.15 -6.23
CA GLU A 31 13.21 -15.54 -7.51
C GLU A 31 12.14 -15.54 -8.61
N GLY A 32 12.45 -14.91 -9.73
CA GLY A 32 11.53 -14.78 -10.85
C GLY A 32 10.52 -13.63 -10.72
N TRP A 33 10.61 -12.81 -9.69
CA TRP A 33 9.72 -11.66 -9.48
C TRP A 33 10.47 -10.33 -9.58
N GLU A 34 9.76 -9.32 -10.05
CA GLU A 34 10.21 -7.93 -9.94
C GLU A 34 9.48 -7.23 -8.81
N ALA A 35 10.14 -6.27 -8.16
CA ALA A 35 9.55 -5.47 -7.09
C ALA A 35 9.77 -3.98 -7.35
N GLU A 36 8.74 -3.19 -7.11
CA GLU A 36 8.78 -1.74 -7.22
C GLU A 36 8.23 -1.10 -5.95
N LEU A 37 8.60 0.16 -5.72
CA LEU A 37 8.13 0.96 -4.59
C LEU A 37 7.29 2.13 -5.09
N LEU A 38 6.21 2.42 -4.38
CA LEU A 38 5.41 3.63 -4.57
C LEU A 38 5.26 4.34 -3.24
N ALA A 39 5.82 5.54 -3.12
CA ALA A 39 5.70 6.36 -1.92
C ALA A 39 4.28 6.93 -1.83
N SER A 40 3.59 6.63 -0.73
CA SER A 40 2.23 7.10 -0.47
C SER A 40 2.16 8.20 0.58
N HIS A 41 3.28 8.54 1.20
CA HIS A 41 3.29 9.42 2.36
C HIS A 41 4.63 10.13 2.47
N VAL A 42 4.60 11.36 2.95
CA VAL A 42 5.78 12.15 3.28
C VAL A 42 5.64 12.71 4.70
N VAL A 43 6.78 13.02 5.31
CA VAL A 43 6.82 13.78 6.56
C VAL A 43 6.61 15.24 6.23
N GLY A 44 5.74 15.92 6.97
CA GLY A 44 5.50 17.34 6.74
C GLY A 44 4.10 17.78 7.14
N SER A 45 3.67 18.90 6.59
CA SER A 45 2.36 19.48 6.86
C SER A 45 1.23 18.59 6.34
N PRO A 46 -0.02 18.77 6.85
CA PRO A 46 -1.18 18.08 6.28
C PRO A 46 -1.36 18.30 4.78
N TRP A 47 -1.01 19.49 4.30
CA TRP A 47 -1.06 19.81 2.87
C TRP A 47 -0.06 18.97 2.07
N ALA A 48 1.19 18.84 2.55
CA ALA A 48 2.20 18.03 1.91
C ALA A 48 1.81 16.55 1.88
N LYS A 49 1.22 16.06 2.97
CA LYS A 49 0.72 14.67 3.05
C LYS A 49 -0.41 14.42 2.07
N TRP A 50 -1.34 15.36 1.92
CA TRP A 50 -2.45 15.25 0.98
C TRP A 50 -1.96 15.26 -0.46
N ARG A 51 -1.00 16.13 -0.80
CA ARG A 51 -0.39 16.17 -2.13
C ARG A 51 0.33 14.85 -2.45
N ALA A 52 1.07 14.30 -1.49
CA ALA A 52 1.75 13.01 -1.66
C ALA A 52 0.74 11.89 -1.92
N TYR A 53 -0.36 11.87 -1.18
CA TYR A 53 -1.44 10.92 -1.40
C TYR A 53 -2.04 11.04 -2.80
N ARG A 54 -2.35 12.24 -3.24
CA ARG A 54 -2.91 12.47 -4.58
C ARG A 54 -1.95 12.05 -5.69
N LYS A 55 -0.66 12.35 -5.52
CA LYS A 55 0.38 11.94 -6.47
C LYS A 55 0.47 10.42 -6.56
N ALA A 56 0.49 9.76 -5.42
CA ALA A 56 0.55 8.31 -5.35
C ALA A 56 -0.69 7.68 -6.01
N ARG A 57 -1.87 8.22 -5.74
CA ARG A 57 -3.11 7.77 -6.35
C ARG A 57 -3.10 7.89 -7.87
N SER A 58 -2.66 9.04 -8.39
CA SER A 58 -2.54 9.25 -9.84
C SER A 58 -1.55 8.28 -10.47
N THR A 59 -0.40 8.08 -9.84
CA THR A 59 0.60 7.14 -10.33
C THR A 59 0.06 5.71 -10.34
N LEU A 60 -0.62 5.32 -9.27
CA LEU A 60 -1.22 4.00 -9.18
C LEU A 60 -2.26 3.78 -10.28
N ILE A 61 -3.15 4.75 -10.51
CA ILE A 61 -4.18 4.64 -11.55
C ILE A 61 -3.54 4.46 -12.92
N ARG A 62 -2.51 5.23 -13.25
CA ARG A 62 -1.80 5.09 -14.52
C ARG A 62 -1.15 3.71 -14.65
N THR A 63 -0.52 3.24 -13.60
CA THR A 63 0.13 1.92 -13.57
C THR A 63 -0.90 0.80 -13.75
N LEU A 64 -2.04 0.90 -13.09
CA LEU A 64 -3.11 -0.09 -13.19
C LEU A 64 -3.77 -0.11 -14.57
N ASN A 65 -3.82 1.03 -15.25
CA ASN A 65 -4.42 1.12 -16.58
C ASN A 65 -3.50 0.66 -17.71
N ASP A 66 -2.21 0.46 -17.44
CA ASP A 66 -1.25 -0.05 -18.41
C ASP A 66 -1.04 -1.56 -18.19
N PRO A 67 -1.52 -2.42 -19.11
CA PRO A 67 -1.37 -3.87 -18.93
C PRO A 67 0.09 -4.34 -18.79
N GLN A 68 1.05 -3.59 -19.33
CA GLN A 68 2.46 -3.95 -19.22
C GLN A 68 3.07 -3.55 -17.89
N GLN A 69 2.53 -2.54 -17.24
CA GLN A 69 3.03 -2.04 -15.95
C GLN A 69 2.20 -2.50 -14.76
N ARG A 70 0.99 -3.00 -15.00
CA ARG A 70 0.10 -3.45 -13.94
C ARG A 70 0.77 -4.53 -13.10
N PRO A 71 0.88 -4.36 -11.78
CA PRO A 71 1.44 -5.41 -10.92
C PRO A 71 0.48 -6.59 -10.80
N ASP A 72 1.04 -7.75 -10.54
CA ASP A 72 0.25 -8.94 -10.21
C ASP A 72 -0.20 -8.91 -8.76
N VAL A 73 0.64 -8.34 -7.90
CA VAL A 73 0.38 -8.20 -6.45
C VAL A 73 0.65 -6.77 -6.03
N VAL A 74 -0.27 -6.20 -5.29
CA VAL A 74 -0.08 -4.94 -4.59
C VAL A 74 0.08 -5.24 -3.10
N HIS A 75 1.25 -4.90 -2.56
CA HIS A 75 1.62 -5.14 -1.18
C HIS A 75 1.54 -3.82 -0.42
N LEU A 76 0.48 -3.67 0.36
CA LEU A 76 0.20 -2.44 1.10
C LEU A 76 0.84 -2.51 2.48
N HIS A 77 1.67 -1.53 2.80
CA HIS A 77 2.30 -1.39 4.11
C HIS A 77 1.52 -0.33 4.89
N THR A 78 0.87 -0.72 5.96
CA THR A 78 -0.02 0.16 6.70
C THR A 78 0.21 0.10 8.20
N ALA A 79 -0.14 1.19 8.86
CA ALA A 79 -0.36 1.27 10.31
C ALA A 79 -1.86 1.53 10.55
N ALA A 80 -2.22 1.89 11.77
CA ALA A 80 -3.60 2.26 12.13
C ALA A 80 -3.97 3.67 11.63
N ASP A 81 -5.20 4.08 11.93
CA ASP A 81 -5.75 5.43 11.69
C ASP A 81 -5.77 5.81 10.21
N TRP A 82 -5.35 7.03 9.89
CA TRP A 82 -5.39 7.55 8.52
C TRP A 82 -4.53 6.75 7.55
N SER A 83 -3.48 6.08 8.04
CA SER A 83 -2.66 5.19 7.21
C SER A 83 -3.51 4.07 6.61
N TRP A 84 -4.34 3.41 7.44
CA TRP A 84 -5.24 2.37 6.96
C TRP A 84 -6.28 2.91 5.97
N TRP A 85 -6.94 4.03 6.28
CA TRP A 85 -7.98 4.58 5.41
C TRP A 85 -7.44 4.94 4.02
N ARG A 86 -6.23 5.50 3.95
CA ARG A 86 -5.57 5.78 2.67
C ARG A 86 -5.23 4.51 1.92
N LYS A 87 -4.66 3.52 2.62
CA LYS A 87 -4.26 2.25 1.99
C LYS A 87 -5.47 1.46 1.51
N ARG A 88 -6.58 1.52 2.24
CA ARG A 88 -7.82 0.88 1.81
C ARG A 88 -8.27 1.39 0.44
N ARG A 89 -8.14 2.68 0.19
CA ARG A 89 -8.49 3.25 -1.13
C ARG A 89 -7.60 2.71 -2.23
N PHE A 90 -6.31 2.57 -1.99
CA PHE A 90 -5.40 1.93 -2.94
C PHE A 90 -5.77 0.46 -3.16
N ALA A 91 -6.13 -0.26 -2.10
CA ALA A 91 -6.57 -1.64 -2.20
C ALA A 91 -7.80 -1.80 -3.10
N LEU A 92 -8.78 -0.91 -2.94
CA LEU A 92 -9.98 -0.94 -3.77
C LEU A 92 -9.66 -0.70 -5.26
N LEU A 93 -8.79 0.25 -5.56
CA LEU A 93 -8.36 0.52 -6.93
C LEU A 93 -7.64 -0.69 -7.53
N ALA A 94 -6.70 -1.26 -6.80
CA ALA A 94 -5.91 -2.40 -7.28
C ALA A 94 -6.78 -3.65 -7.44
N HIS A 95 -7.69 -3.90 -6.50
CA HIS A 95 -8.62 -5.03 -6.58
C HIS A 95 -9.52 -4.91 -7.81
N ALA A 96 -10.06 -3.71 -8.07
CA ALA A 96 -10.89 -3.48 -9.25
C ALA A 96 -10.13 -3.71 -10.56
N ALA A 97 -8.82 -3.52 -10.56
CA ALA A 97 -7.95 -3.78 -11.71
C ALA A 97 -7.51 -5.25 -11.83
N GLY A 98 -7.91 -6.12 -10.91
CA GLY A 98 -7.58 -7.53 -10.94
C GLY A 98 -6.30 -7.93 -10.22
N CYS A 99 -5.65 -7.02 -9.51
CA CYS A 99 -4.46 -7.33 -8.73
C CYS A 99 -4.80 -8.10 -7.47
N LYS A 100 -3.91 -8.98 -7.04
CA LYS A 100 -3.98 -9.58 -5.71
C LYS A 100 -3.45 -8.61 -4.68
N ILE A 101 -4.03 -8.62 -3.49
CA ILE A 101 -3.72 -7.65 -2.43
C ILE A 101 -3.11 -8.37 -1.23
N VAL A 102 -1.97 -7.86 -0.77
CA VAL A 102 -1.37 -8.24 0.51
C VAL A 102 -1.40 -7.02 1.41
N VAL A 103 -1.92 -7.15 2.60
CA VAL A 103 -1.92 -6.09 3.61
C VAL A 103 -0.92 -6.44 4.70
N HIS A 104 0.12 -5.63 4.82
CA HIS A 104 1.19 -5.81 5.79
C HIS A 104 1.02 -4.78 6.91
N ILE A 105 0.66 -5.25 8.08
CA ILE A 105 0.36 -4.39 9.23
C ILE A 105 1.62 -4.22 10.06
N HIS A 106 2.07 -2.96 10.20
CA HIS A 106 3.28 -2.61 10.93
C HIS A 106 3.00 -2.05 12.33
N SER A 107 1.76 -2.13 12.82
CA SER A 107 1.38 -1.64 14.14
C SER A 107 1.06 -2.82 15.06
N GLY A 108 1.72 -2.89 16.20
CA GLY A 108 1.44 -3.91 17.23
C GLY A 108 0.11 -3.72 17.96
N LYS A 109 -0.55 -2.58 17.75
CA LYS A 109 -1.85 -2.26 18.38
C LYS A 109 -2.98 -2.14 17.37
N PHE A 110 -2.80 -2.67 16.18
CA PHE A 110 -3.79 -2.58 15.10
C PHE A 110 -5.11 -3.25 15.48
N ASP A 111 -5.05 -4.38 16.15
CA ASP A 111 -6.21 -5.10 16.64
C ASP A 111 -7.01 -4.27 17.65
N GLN A 112 -6.34 -3.57 18.56
CA GLN A 112 -6.99 -2.67 19.51
C GLN A 112 -7.64 -1.48 18.81
N TRP A 113 -6.97 -0.92 17.80
CA TRP A 113 -7.52 0.17 17.01
C TRP A 113 -8.76 -0.26 16.22
N LEU A 114 -8.76 -1.47 15.64
CA LEU A 114 -9.93 -2.00 14.94
C LEU A 114 -11.15 -2.10 15.84
N GLY A 115 -10.97 -2.41 17.12
CA GLY A 115 -12.06 -2.62 18.06
C GLY A 115 -12.78 -3.93 17.82
N ASP A 116 -14.06 -3.99 18.18
CA ASP A 116 -14.83 -5.22 18.01
C ASP A 116 -15.19 -5.47 16.53
N SER A 117 -15.75 -6.65 16.25
CA SER A 117 -16.07 -7.07 14.90
C SER A 117 -17.17 -6.24 14.22
N ASN A 118 -17.94 -5.49 14.97
CA ASN A 118 -19.04 -4.65 14.46
C ASN A 118 -18.61 -3.19 14.26
N SER A 119 -17.38 -2.81 14.64
CA SER A 119 -16.90 -1.45 14.44
C SER A 119 -16.78 -1.13 12.94
N LYS A 120 -16.90 0.16 12.61
CA LYS A 120 -16.70 0.62 11.22
C LYS A 120 -15.30 0.29 10.72
N ARG A 121 -14.31 0.33 11.61
CA ARG A 121 -12.91 0.01 11.29
C ARG A 121 -12.76 -1.46 10.89
N SER A 122 -13.30 -2.38 11.68
CA SER A 122 -13.27 -3.80 11.38
C SER A 122 -14.02 -4.14 10.09
N ILE A 123 -15.20 -3.55 9.89
CA ILE A 123 -15.98 -3.74 8.67
C ILE A 123 -15.19 -3.25 7.46
N SER A 124 -14.54 -2.08 7.54
CA SER A 124 -13.73 -1.55 6.44
C SER A 124 -12.58 -2.49 6.07
N PHE A 125 -11.99 -3.16 7.05
CA PHE A 125 -10.88 -4.08 6.83
C PHE A 125 -11.33 -5.36 6.12
N ARG A 126 -12.55 -5.83 6.37
CA ARG A 126 -13.06 -7.08 5.80
C ARG A 126 -13.73 -6.92 4.43
N THR A 127 -14.03 -5.68 4.01
CA THR A 127 -14.91 -5.43 2.85
C THR A 127 -14.21 -4.85 1.62
N PHE A 128 -12.93 -5.14 1.44
CA PHE A 128 -12.28 -4.74 0.19
C PHE A 128 -11.84 -5.92 -0.66
#